data_1ee1386e93ef2b1f3c5a4d9f322fe6b9
#
_entry.id   1ee1386e93ef2b1f3c5a4d9f322fe6b9
#
_cell.length_a   1.000
_cell.length_b   1.000
_cell.length_c   1.000
_cell.angle_alpha   90.00
_cell.angle_beta   90.00
_cell.angle_gamma   90.00
#
_symmetry.space_group_name_H-M   'P 1'
#
loop_
_entity.id
_entity.type
_entity.pdbx_description
1 polymer ?
#
loop_
_entity_poly.entity_id
_entity_poly.type
_entity_poly.pdbx_seq_one_letter_code
_entity_poly.pdbx_strand_id
1 'polypeptide(L)'
;MKRLVPLIIAICAGFVLIIANFIPYAQDWGSTAQEWFNILAVGAMVLGGGNLIKLHLMKVSAKNKGWGYSVVTIVCFFATLIIGLSKMGVHPNPLYPDYAWSGYYLEEGSGLWWIYEHMVVPLTSMMFAMLAFYVATAAFRAFRAKNTEATLLLVTAGIVLLGRTYAGVWLFGWLPESMEWLRFDNLTVWIMDIPNTAGTRAITIGIALGVVATSLRILLGVDRSYLGQD
;
A
#
# COMPACT_ATOMS: atom_id res chain seq x y z
N MET A 1 -11.54 34.92 -9.07
CA MET A 1 -12.40 34.25 -8.08
C MET A 1 -12.37 32.71 -8.20
N LYS A 2 -12.33 32.09 -9.40
CA LYS A 2 -12.39 30.63 -9.56
C LYS A 2 -11.25 29.83 -8.90
N ARG A 3 -10.08 30.43 -8.67
CA ARG A 3 -8.93 29.78 -8.03
C ARG A 3 -8.73 30.12 -6.56
N LEU A 4 -9.28 31.25 -6.11
CA LEU A 4 -9.09 31.72 -4.74
C LEU A 4 -9.96 30.96 -3.75
N VAL A 5 -11.17 30.60 -4.15
CA VAL A 5 -12.12 29.86 -3.32
C VAL A 5 -11.62 28.45 -2.95
N PRO A 6 -11.20 27.60 -3.92
CA PRO A 6 -10.65 26.28 -3.57
C PRO A 6 -9.38 26.36 -2.72
N LEU A 7 -8.54 27.39 -2.94
CA LEU A 7 -7.35 27.60 -2.14
C LEU A 7 -7.69 27.91 -0.69
N ILE A 8 -8.63 28.84 -0.45
CA ILE A 8 -9.08 29.19 0.90
C ILE A 8 -9.67 27.96 1.59
N ILE A 9 -10.50 27.19 0.90
CA ILE A 9 -11.10 25.97 1.45
C ILE A 9 -10.00 24.98 1.85
N ALA A 10 -9.01 24.74 0.99
CA ALA A 10 -7.90 23.84 1.28
C ALA A 10 -7.07 24.30 2.49
N ILE A 11 -6.77 25.59 2.56
CA ILE A 11 -6.04 26.19 3.70
C ILE A 11 -6.85 26.03 4.99
N CYS A 12 -8.12 26.42 5.01
CA CYS A 12 -8.97 26.33 6.19
C CYS A 12 -9.13 24.87 6.65
N ALA A 13 -9.44 23.95 5.75
CA ALA A 13 -9.58 22.53 6.09
C ALA A 13 -8.28 21.94 6.64
N GLY A 14 -7.14 22.27 6.04
CA GLY A 14 -5.84 21.80 6.51
C GLY A 14 -5.49 22.31 7.90
N PHE A 15 -5.73 23.60 8.17
CA PHE A 15 -5.51 24.17 9.51
C PHE A 15 -6.44 23.56 10.56
N VAL A 16 -7.70 23.31 10.24
CA VAL A 16 -8.65 22.63 11.15
C VAL A 16 -8.12 21.23 11.51
N LEU A 17 -7.64 20.45 10.54
CA LEU A 17 -7.08 19.12 10.79
C LEU A 17 -5.81 19.16 11.64
N ILE A 18 -4.92 20.14 11.41
CA ILE A 18 -3.71 20.32 12.22
C ILE A 18 -4.10 20.65 13.67
N ILE A 19 -5.00 21.62 13.88
CA ILE A 19 -5.48 22.01 15.20
C ILE A 19 -6.16 20.84 15.91
N ALA A 20 -7.02 20.10 15.21
CA ALA A 20 -7.73 18.95 15.76
C ALA A 20 -6.79 17.82 16.21
N ASN A 21 -5.63 17.66 15.55
CA ASN A 21 -4.66 16.64 15.93
C ASN A 21 -3.87 17.00 17.20
N PHE A 22 -3.63 18.29 17.47
CA PHE A 22 -2.84 18.73 18.62
C PHE A 22 -3.68 19.12 19.83
N ILE A 23 -4.95 19.52 19.62
CA ILE A 23 -5.84 19.99 20.68
C ILE A 23 -6.91 18.94 20.95
N PRO A 24 -6.92 18.29 22.15
CA PRO A 24 -7.90 17.25 22.47
C PRO A 24 -9.35 17.72 22.37
N TYR A 25 -9.61 19.02 22.67
CA TYR A 25 -10.94 19.60 22.61
C TYR A 25 -11.50 19.76 21.19
N ALA A 26 -10.64 19.70 20.18
CA ALA A 26 -11.00 19.86 18.78
C ALA A 26 -11.04 18.51 18.02
N GLN A 27 -10.93 17.37 18.70
CA GLN A 27 -10.94 16.04 18.07
C GLN A 27 -12.22 15.77 17.28
N ASP A 28 -13.38 16.25 17.77
CA ASP A 28 -14.67 16.10 17.08
C ASP A 28 -14.68 16.80 15.71
N TRP A 29 -13.98 17.93 15.58
CA TRP A 29 -13.83 18.61 14.29
C TRP A 29 -12.96 17.81 13.33
N GLY A 30 -11.92 17.17 13.86
CA GLY A 30 -11.05 16.29 13.09
C GLY A 30 -11.79 15.06 12.57
N SER A 31 -12.60 14.40 13.39
CA SER A 31 -13.43 13.25 13.00
C SER A 31 -14.45 13.63 11.93
N THR A 32 -15.17 14.73 12.11
CA THR A 32 -16.13 15.26 11.13
C THR A 32 -15.45 15.60 9.79
N ALA A 33 -14.29 16.26 9.83
CA ALA A 33 -13.52 16.56 8.62
C ALA A 33 -13.02 15.30 7.91
N GLN A 34 -12.68 14.25 8.67
CA GLN A 34 -12.29 12.95 8.11
C GLN A 34 -13.47 12.22 7.46
N GLU A 35 -14.66 12.30 8.03
CA GLU A 35 -15.87 11.78 7.38
C GLU A 35 -16.14 12.46 6.04
N TRP A 36 -16.06 13.79 5.99
CA TRP A 36 -16.20 14.53 4.73
C TRP A 36 -15.13 14.17 3.72
N PHE A 37 -13.88 13.98 4.17
CA PHE A 37 -12.80 13.48 3.32
C PHE A 37 -13.13 12.11 2.73
N ASN A 38 -13.66 11.19 3.52
CA ASN A 38 -14.04 9.85 3.06
C ASN A 38 -15.14 9.94 1.99
N ILE A 39 -16.13 10.83 2.14
CA ILE A 39 -17.18 11.05 1.12
C ILE A 39 -16.55 11.58 -0.18
N LEU A 40 -15.65 12.55 -0.10
CA LEU A 40 -14.93 13.08 -1.26
C LEU A 40 -14.04 12.03 -1.91
N ALA A 41 -13.37 11.18 -1.11
CA ALA A 41 -12.55 10.09 -1.59
C ALA A 41 -13.37 9.06 -2.39
N VAL A 42 -14.59 8.73 -1.94
CA VAL A 42 -15.51 7.87 -2.71
C VAL A 42 -15.83 8.50 -4.07
N GLY A 43 -16.14 9.80 -4.12
CA GLY A 43 -16.36 10.53 -5.38
C GLY A 43 -15.14 10.47 -6.31
N ALA A 44 -13.95 10.66 -5.76
CA ALA A 44 -12.69 10.56 -6.51
C ALA A 44 -12.43 9.13 -7.04
N MET A 45 -12.76 8.10 -6.23
CA MET A 45 -12.67 6.70 -6.66
C MET A 45 -13.62 6.37 -7.81
N VAL A 46 -14.85 6.89 -7.78
CA VAL A 46 -15.82 6.71 -8.87
C VAL A 46 -15.29 7.34 -10.17
N LEU A 47 -14.74 8.56 -10.08
CA LEU A 47 -14.14 9.23 -11.25
C LEU A 47 -12.89 8.49 -11.74
N GLY A 48 -12.04 8.04 -10.85
CA GLY A 48 -10.83 7.25 -11.16
C GLY A 48 -11.17 5.92 -11.82
N GLY A 49 -12.13 5.18 -11.23
CA GLY A 49 -12.65 3.93 -11.79
C GLY A 49 -13.28 4.12 -13.16
N GLY A 50 -14.10 5.18 -13.34
CA GLY A 50 -14.69 5.53 -14.63
C GLY A 50 -13.63 5.83 -15.70
N ASN A 51 -12.54 6.53 -15.34
CA ASN A 51 -11.44 6.78 -16.25
C ASN A 51 -10.69 5.48 -16.61
N LEU A 52 -10.46 4.59 -15.65
CA LEU A 52 -9.86 3.28 -15.89
C LEU A 52 -10.69 2.47 -16.88
N ILE A 53 -12.01 2.40 -16.65
CA ILE A 53 -12.95 1.69 -17.56
C ILE A 53 -12.88 2.29 -18.96
N LYS A 54 -12.92 3.62 -19.08
CA LYS A 54 -12.82 4.32 -20.36
C LYS A 54 -11.54 3.94 -21.12
N LEU A 55 -10.40 3.88 -20.46
CA LEU A 55 -9.12 3.50 -21.06
C LEU A 55 -9.14 2.05 -21.57
N HIS A 56 -9.68 1.13 -20.78
CA HIS A 56 -9.78 -0.27 -21.17
C HIS A 56 -10.81 -0.48 -22.30
N LEU A 57 -11.94 0.21 -22.26
CA LEU A 57 -12.94 0.18 -23.34
C LEU A 57 -12.37 0.69 -24.66
N MET A 58 -11.60 1.77 -24.65
CA MET A 58 -10.92 2.28 -25.86
C MET A 58 -9.93 1.25 -26.42
N LYS A 59 -9.16 0.55 -25.56
CA LYS A 59 -8.26 -0.52 -26.01
C LYS A 59 -9.00 -1.69 -26.63
N VAL A 60 -10.14 -2.08 -26.07
CA VAL A 60 -10.98 -3.17 -26.59
C VAL A 60 -11.60 -2.76 -27.93
N SER A 61 -12.17 -1.55 -28.03
CA SER A 61 -12.77 -1.03 -29.26
C SER A 61 -11.78 -0.91 -30.43
N ALA A 62 -10.55 -0.43 -30.10
CA ALA A 62 -9.48 -0.31 -31.09
C ALA A 62 -8.77 -1.63 -31.41
N LYS A 63 -9.12 -2.74 -30.73
CA LYS A 63 -8.48 -4.06 -30.86
C LYS A 63 -6.96 -3.99 -30.82
N ASN A 64 -6.40 -3.12 -29.99
CA ASN A 64 -4.96 -2.95 -29.82
C ASN A 64 -4.33 -4.22 -29.26
N LYS A 65 -3.02 -4.42 -29.50
CA LYS A 65 -2.30 -5.59 -28.99
C LYS A 65 -2.51 -5.75 -27.48
N GLY A 66 -3.04 -6.90 -27.08
CA GLY A 66 -3.36 -7.20 -25.66
C GLY A 66 -4.76 -6.79 -25.20
N TRP A 67 -5.69 -6.47 -26.12
CA TRP A 67 -7.08 -6.09 -25.80
C TRP A 67 -7.82 -7.13 -24.95
N GLY A 68 -7.47 -8.43 -25.08
CA GLY A 68 -8.06 -9.50 -24.28
C GLY A 68 -7.84 -9.31 -22.78
N TYR A 69 -6.68 -8.84 -22.35
CA TYR A 69 -6.42 -8.52 -20.92
C TYR A 69 -7.30 -7.36 -20.43
N SER A 70 -7.60 -6.40 -21.33
CA SER A 70 -8.50 -5.29 -20.99
C SER A 70 -9.95 -5.77 -20.81
N VAL A 71 -10.38 -6.77 -21.56
CA VAL A 71 -11.70 -7.41 -21.35
C VAL A 71 -11.76 -8.09 -19.99
N VAL A 72 -10.73 -8.88 -19.63
CA VAL A 72 -10.65 -9.52 -18.33
C VAL A 72 -10.70 -8.48 -17.20
N THR A 73 -9.95 -7.38 -17.32
CA THR A 73 -9.97 -6.30 -16.34
C THR A 73 -11.35 -5.71 -16.14
N ILE A 74 -12.07 -5.42 -17.23
CA ILE A 74 -13.43 -4.87 -17.18
C ILE A 74 -14.40 -5.86 -16.53
N VAL A 75 -14.35 -7.13 -16.95
CA VAL A 75 -15.23 -8.18 -16.40
C VAL A 75 -14.98 -8.36 -14.90
N CYS A 76 -13.73 -8.49 -14.48
CA CYS A 76 -13.38 -8.63 -13.06
C CYS A 76 -13.79 -7.39 -12.25
N PHE A 77 -13.62 -6.19 -12.81
CA PHE A 77 -14.02 -4.95 -12.14
C PHE A 77 -15.53 -4.93 -11.86
N PHE A 78 -16.35 -5.18 -12.88
CA PHE A 78 -17.81 -5.17 -12.72
C PHE A 78 -18.30 -6.35 -11.85
N ALA A 79 -17.73 -7.53 -12.01
CA ALA A 79 -18.08 -8.68 -11.16
C ALA A 79 -17.82 -8.39 -9.68
N THR A 80 -16.64 -7.89 -9.35
CA THR A 80 -16.27 -7.53 -7.95
C THR A 80 -17.14 -6.39 -7.43
N LEU A 81 -17.41 -5.37 -8.26
CA LEU A 81 -18.26 -4.25 -7.89
C LEU A 81 -19.71 -4.71 -7.60
N ILE A 82 -20.29 -5.53 -8.45
CA ILE A 82 -21.66 -6.03 -8.29
C ILE A 82 -21.75 -6.91 -7.02
N ILE A 83 -20.82 -7.83 -6.83
CA ILE A 83 -20.80 -8.70 -5.65
C ILE A 83 -20.59 -7.88 -4.37
N GLY A 84 -19.70 -6.90 -4.40
CA GLY A 84 -19.47 -6.02 -3.25
C GLY A 84 -20.67 -5.13 -2.90
N LEU A 85 -21.31 -4.54 -3.91
CA LEU A 85 -22.48 -3.69 -3.71
C LEU A 85 -23.74 -4.49 -3.32
N SER A 86 -23.90 -5.71 -3.84
CA SER A 86 -25.02 -6.59 -3.47
C SER A 86 -24.91 -7.15 -2.04
N LYS A 87 -23.71 -7.04 -1.41
CA LYS A 87 -23.42 -7.60 -0.07
C LYS A 87 -23.88 -9.05 0.06
N MET A 88 -23.63 -9.84 -0.95
CA MET A 88 -24.04 -11.25 -1.00
C MET A 88 -23.42 -12.03 0.17
N GLY A 89 -24.26 -12.68 1.00
CA GLY A 89 -23.82 -13.48 2.14
C GLY A 89 -23.38 -12.67 3.36
N VAL A 90 -23.68 -11.38 3.43
CA VAL A 90 -23.39 -10.52 4.58
C VAL A 90 -24.59 -10.56 5.55
N HIS A 91 -24.33 -10.77 6.84
CA HIS A 91 -25.37 -10.71 7.87
C HIS A 91 -25.62 -9.25 8.30
N PRO A 92 -26.86 -8.86 8.57
CA PRO A 92 -27.17 -7.52 9.09
C PRO A 92 -26.43 -7.25 10.41
N ASN A 93 -26.03 -6.00 10.63
CA ASN A 93 -25.41 -5.59 11.89
C ASN A 93 -26.43 -5.80 13.05
N PRO A 94 -26.06 -6.43 14.17
CA PRO A 94 -26.93 -6.60 15.34
C PRO A 94 -27.52 -5.29 15.88
N LEU A 95 -26.85 -4.16 15.68
CA LEU A 95 -27.33 -2.83 16.07
C LEU A 95 -28.43 -2.28 15.14
N TYR A 96 -28.50 -2.79 13.90
CA TYR A 96 -29.45 -2.33 12.88
C TYR A 96 -30.00 -3.51 12.09
N PRO A 97 -30.74 -4.46 12.74
CA PRO A 97 -31.17 -5.71 12.11
C PRO A 97 -32.18 -5.50 10.96
N ASP A 98 -32.91 -4.39 10.97
CA ASP A 98 -33.89 -4.05 9.93
C ASP A 98 -33.28 -3.62 8.61
N TYR A 99 -31.99 -3.28 8.60
CA TYR A 99 -31.27 -2.87 7.40
C TYR A 99 -30.37 -3.98 6.90
N ALA A 100 -30.79 -4.68 5.85
CA ALA A 100 -30.02 -5.76 5.23
C ALA A 100 -28.59 -5.31 4.77
N TRP A 101 -28.39 -4.01 4.55
CA TRP A 101 -27.12 -3.43 4.12
C TRP A 101 -26.25 -2.89 5.27
N SER A 102 -26.62 -3.09 6.51
CA SER A 102 -25.88 -2.62 7.69
C SER A 102 -24.65 -3.46 8.01
N GLY A 103 -24.57 -4.70 7.52
CA GLY A 103 -23.48 -5.63 7.79
C GLY A 103 -22.12 -5.20 7.19
N TYR A 104 -21.05 -5.75 7.78
CA TYR A 104 -19.70 -5.47 7.31
C TYR A 104 -19.44 -6.19 5.98
N TYR A 105 -19.02 -5.46 4.96
CA TYR A 105 -18.86 -5.95 3.58
C TYR A 105 -17.80 -7.06 3.40
N LEU A 106 -16.85 -7.18 4.32
CA LEU A 106 -15.78 -8.18 4.35
C LEU A 106 -15.99 -9.23 5.46
N GLU A 107 -17.23 -9.51 5.81
CA GLU A 107 -17.57 -10.57 6.78
C GLU A 107 -17.18 -11.95 6.21
N GLU A 108 -16.67 -12.83 7.07
CA GLU A 108 -16.33 -14.19 6.70
C GLU A 108 -17.57 -14.93 6.14
N GLY A 109 -17.41 -15.52 4.95
CA GLY A 109 -18.52 -16.17 4.23
C GLY A 109 -19.25 -15.27 3.24
N SER A 110 -18.97 -13.95 3.22
CA SER A 110 -19.51 -13.06 2.18
C SER A 110 -18.91 -13.33 0.82
N GLY A 111 -19.62 -13.01 -0.26
CA GLY A 111 -19.15 -13.18 -1.62
C GLY A 111 -17.87 -12.34 -1.91
N LEU A 112 -17.76 -11.16 -1.30
CA LEU A 112 -16.57 -10.30 -1.45
C LEU A 112 -15.39 -10.88 -0.66
N TRP A 113 -15.60 -11.41 0.54
CA TRP A 113 -14.58 -12.12 1.31
C TRP A 113 -14.06 -13.33 0.55
N TRP A 114 -14.97 -14.10 -0.09
CA TRP A 114 -14.56 -15.24 -0.90
C TRP A 114 -13.63 -14.85 -2.05
N ILE A 115 -13.98 -13.77 -2.80
CA ILE A 115 -13.12 -13.24 -3.86
C ILE A 115 -11.78 -12.79 -3.28
N TYR A 116 -11.79 -12.11 -2.15
CA TYR A 116 -10.57 -11.64 -1.51
C TYR A 116 -9.65 -12.80 -1.14
N GLU A 117 -10.17 -13.78 -0.40
CA GLU A 117 -9.39 -14.91 0.12
C GLU A 117 -8.90 -15.85 -1.00
N HIS A 118 -9.77 -16.17 -1.97
CA HIS A 118 -9.47 -17.19 -2.98
C HIS A 118 -8.92 -16.64 -4.29
N MET A 119 -9.04 -15.34 -4.54
CA MET A 119 -8.53 -14.71 -5.77
C MET A 119 -7.47 -13.64 -5.49
N VAL A 120 -7.76 -12.66 -4.64
CA VAL A 120 -6.84 -11.54 -4.42
C VAL A 120 -5.59 -11.98 -3.66
N VAL A 121 -5.75 -12.74 -2.58
CA VAL A 121 -4.63 -13.22 -1.76
C VAL A 121 -3.67 -14.11 -2.55
N PRO A 122 -4.13 -15.16 -3.28
CA PRO A 122 -3.25 -15.98 -4.11
C PRO A 122 -2.57 -15.21 -5.25
N LEU A 123 -3.30 -14.31 -5.93
CA LEU A 123 -2.73 -13.47 -6.98
C LEU A 123 -1.66 -12.51 -6.44
N THR A 124 -1.90 -11.93 -5.28
CA THR A 124 -0.93 -11.08 -4.59
C THR A 124 0.31 -11.87 -4.20
N SER A 125 0.14 -13.07 -3.65
CA SER A 125 1.24 -13.98 -3.31
C SER A 125 2.06 -14.38 -4.55
N MET A 126 1.41 -14.65 -5.67
CA MET A 126 2.07 -14.92 -6.95
C MET A 126 2.87 -13.70 -7.42
N MET A 127 2.32 -12.49 -7.32
CA MET A 127 3.03 -11.26 -7.69
C MET A 127 4.26 -11.03 -6.82
N PHE A 128 4.18 -11.28 -5.52
CA PHE A 128 5.34 -11.20 -4.63
C PHE A 128 6.40 -12.24 -4.97
N ALA A 129 6.00 -13.46 -5.31
CA ALA A 129 6.94 -14.50 -5.75
C ALA A 129 7.66 -14.10 -7.06
N MET A 130 6.93 -13.54 -8.03
CA MET A 130 7.54 -13.01 -9.26
C MET A 130 8.47 -11.82 -8.97
N LEU A 131 8.08 -10.90 -8.08
CA LEU A 131 8.94 -9.79 -7.66
C LEU A 131 10.23 -10.32 -7.02
N ALA A 132 10.16 -11.34 -6.16
CA ALA A 132 11.34 -11.97 -5.58
C ALA A 132 12.28 -12.52 -6.66
N PHE A 133 11.74 -13.15 -7.70
CA PHE A 133 12.53 -13.63 -8.85
C PHE A 133 13.20 -12.48 -9.62
N TYR A 134 12.47 -11.38 -9.88
CA TYR A 134 13.05 -10.22 -10.54
C TYR A 134 14.10 -9.52 -9.68
N VAL A 135 13.88 -9.42 -8.37
CA VAL A 135 14.87 -8.90 -7.42
C VAL A 135 16.13 -9.77 -7.41
N ALA A 136 15.98 -11.10 -7.39
CA ALA A 136 17.11 -12.03 -7.47
C ALA A 136 17.90 -11.82 -8.78
N THR A 137 17.24 -11.74 -9.93
CA THR A 137 17.91 -11.49 -11.23
C THR A 137 18.56 -10.11 -11.31
N ALA A 138 17.96 -9.08 -10.68
CA ALA A 138 18.58 -7.77 -10.55
C ALA A 138 19.81 -7.82 -9.63
N ALA A 139 19.71 -8.55 -8.52
CA ALA A 139 20.81 -8.76 -7.59
C ALA A 139 22.02 -9.45 -8.30
N PHE A 140 21.80 -10.48 -9.11
CA PHE A 140 22.88 -11.08 -9.91
C PHE A 140 23.61 -10.09 -10.82
N ARG A 141 22.91 -9.08 -11.34
CA ARG A 141 23.52 -8.01 -12.13
C ARG A 141 24.26 -6.99 -11.27
N ALA A 142 23.68 -6.64 -10.12
CA ALA A 142 24.26 -5.68 -9.17
C ALA A 142 25.52 -6.24 -8.50
N PHE A 143 25.54 -7.53 -8.17
CA PHE A 143 26.69 -8.22 -7.55
C PHE A 143 27.91 -8.37 -8.49
N ARG A 144 27.75 -8.06 -9.77
CA ARG A 144 28.85 -7.91 -10.70
C ARG A 144 29.62 -6.60 -10.50
N ALA A 145 29.10 -5.70 -9.64
CA ALA A 145 29.73 -4.43 -9.31
C ALA A 145 31.02 -4.66 -8.49
N LYS A 146 32.12 -4.05 -8.94
CA LYS A 146 33.45 -4.18 -8.33
C LYS A 146 33.65 -3.30 -7.09
N ASN A 147 32.59 -2.80 -6.48
CA ASN A 147 32.67 -1.84 -5.38
C ASN A 147 32.54 -2.54 -4.03
N THR A 148 33.26 -2.03 -3.03
CA THR A 148 33.22 -2.50 -1.63
C THR A 148 31.80 -2.49 -1.05
N GLU A 149 30.98 -1.50 -1.39
CA GLU A 149 29.59 -1.36 -0.97
C GLU A 149 28.72 -2.52 -1.49
N ALA A 150 28.86 -2.88 -2.75
CA ALA A 150 28.15 -4.00 -3.37
C ALA A 150 28.55 -5.34 -2.76
N THR A 151 29.84 -5.52 -2.42
CA THR A 151 30.35 -6.72 -1.75
C THR A 151 29.77 -6.83 -0.33
N LEU A 152 29.71 -5.73 0.43
CA LEU A 152 29.12 -5.71 1.76
C LEU A 152 27.63 -6.08 1.70
N LEU A 153 26.89 -5.51 0.74
CA LEU A 153 25.49 -5.83 0.51
C LEU A 153 25.29 -7.31 0.17
N LEU A 154 26.15 -7.89 -0.67
CA LEU A 154 26.09 -9.30 -1.06
C LEU A 154 26.33 -10.21 0.14
N VAL A 155 27.35 -9.92 0.95
CA VAL A 155 27.68 -10.71 2.15
C VAL A 155 26.52 -10.65 3.14
N THR A 156 25.99 -9.46 3.40
CA THR A 156 24.85 -9.28 4.31
C THR A 156 23.61 -10.01 3.82
N ALA A 157 23.30 -9.91 2.52
CA ALA A 157 22.18 -10.64 1.93
C ALA A 157 22.37 -12.16 2.00
N GLY A 158 23.59 -12.65 1.80
CA GLY A 158 23.95 -14.07 1.94
C GLY A 158 23.74 -14.56 3.38
N ILE A 159 24.16 -13.80 4.37
CA ILE A 159 23.96 -14.13 5.79
C ILE A 159 22.46 -14.21 6.12
N VAL A 160 21.68 -13.23 5.68
CA VAL A 160 20.23 -13.18 5.93
C VAL A 160 19.51 -14.34 5.23
N LEU A 161 19.87 -14.64 3.99
CA LEU A 161 19.30 -15.79 3.26
C LEU A 161 19.59 -17.12 3.95
N LEU A 162 20.85 -17.36 4.33
CA LEU A 162 21.23 -18.58 5.03
C LEU A 162 20.61 -18.67 6.42
N GLY A 163 20.55 -17.57 7.16
CA GLY A 163 19.95 -17.54 8.50
C GLY A 163 18.43 -17.71 8.51
N ARG A 164 17.75 -17.46 7.39
CA ARG A 164 16.30 -17.71 7.24
C ARG A 164 15.97 -19.08 6.66
N THR A 165 16.96 -19.84 6.23
CA THR A 165 16.78 -21.18 5.67
C THR A 165 17.23 -22.24 6.67
N TYR A 166 16.61 -23.42 6.60
CA TYR A 166 17.00 -24.57 7.40
C TYR A 166 18.47 -24.99 7.16
N ALA A 167 18.98 -24.71 5.96
CA ALA A 167 20.37 -24.97 5.60
C ALA A 167 21.37 -24.19 6.49
N GLY A 168 21.06 -22.96 6.86
CA GLY A 168 21.91 -22.16 7.75
C GLY A 168 22.00 -22.73 9.16
N VAL A 169 20.88 -23.19 9.70
CA VAL A 169 20.85 -23.85 11.02
C VAL A 169 21.63 -25.16 10.99
N TRP A 170 21.51 -25.94 9.94
CA TRP A 170 22.23 -27.23 9.77
C TRP A 170 23.75 -27.02 9.60
N LEU A 171 24.15 -26.02 8.83
CA LEU A 171 25.57 -25.71 8.57
C LEU A 171 26.33 -25.27 9.83
N PHE A 172 25.67 -24.57 10.74
CA PHE A 172 26.29 -23.98 11.92
C PHE A 172 25.80 -24.60 13.24
N GLY A 173 24.97 -25.64 13.20
CA GLY A 173 24.48 -26.35 14.39
C GLY A 173 25.56 -27.07 15.22
N TRP A 174 26.76 -27.25 14.68
CA TRP A 174 27.91 -27.85 15.36
C TRP A 174 28.78 -26.83 16.13
N LEU A 175 28.48 -25.51 15.99
CA LEU A 175 29.23 -24.48 16.73
C LEU A 175 28.98 -24.61 18.24
N PRO A 176 30.06 -24.51 19.08
CA PRO A 176 29.92 -24.50 20.51
C PRO A 176 29.17 -23.26 21.02
N GLU A 177 28.50 -23.40 22.17
CA GLU A 177 27.70 -22.33 22.79
C GLU A 177 28.47 -21.00 23.00
N SER A 178 29.78 -21.06 23.17
CA SER A 178 30.65 -19.87 23.30
C SER A 178 30.68 -19.00 22.02
N MET A 179 30.31 -19.55 20.86
CA MET A 179 30.31 -18.87 19.55
C MET A 179 28.89 -18.73 18.97
N GLU A 180 27.87 -18.82 19.78
CA GLU A 180 26.47 -18.78 19.37
C GLU A 180 26.10 -17.46 18.62
N TRP A 181 26.79 -16.38 18.94
CA TRP A 181 26.62 -15.09 18.28
C TRP A 181 27.05 -15.10 16.79
N LEU A 182 27.90 -16.04 16.35
CA LEU A 182 28.35 -16.21 14.97
C LEU A 182 27.39 -17.08 14.13
N ARG A 183 26.40 -17.68 14.76
CA ARG A 183 25.38 -18.45 14.02
C ARG A 183 24.59 -17.52 13.11
N PHE A 184 24.33 -17.96 11.89
CA PHE A 184 23.67 -17.13 10.90
C PHE A 184 22.23 -16.74 11.28
N ASP A 185 21.53 -17.55 12.04
CA ASP A 185 20.24 -17.22 12.62
C ASP A 185 20.35 -15.99 13.57
N ASN A 186 21.30 -16.00 14.51
CA ASN A 186 21.52 -14.88 15.44
C ASN A 186 22.04 -13.62 14.74
N LEU A 187 22.97 -13.78 13.79
CA LEU A 187 23.44 -12.66 12.97
C LEU A 187 22.31 -12.05 12.14
N THR A 188 21.41 -12.88 11.62
CA THR A 188 20.22 -12.39 10.89
C THR A 188 19.30 -11.60 11.78
N VAL A 189 19.02 -12.08 13.01
CA VAL A 189 18.22 -11.34 13.98
C VAL A 189 18.87 -9.98 14.27
N TRP A 190 20.18 -9.97 14.56
CA TRP A 190 20.91 -8.73 14.82
C TRP A 190 20.86 -7.74 13.63
N ILE A 191 21.07 -8.23 12.40
CA ILE A 191 20.99 -7.40 11.18
C ILE A 191 19.58 -6.83 10.99
N MET A 192 18.55 -7.63 11.24
CA MET A 192 17.17 -7.19 11.08
C MET A 192 16.73 -6.22 12.18
N ASP A 193 17.15 -6.43 13.40
CA ASP A 193 16.73 -5.61 14.54
C ASP A 193 17.45 -4.25 14.61
N ILE A 194 18.70 -4.19 14.19
CA ILE A 194 19.49 -2.95 14.32
C ILE A 194 19.64 -2.24 12.95
N PRO A 195 20.45 -2.71 11.99
CA PRO A 195 20.66 -1.97 10.75
C PRO A 195 19.39 -1.86 9.89
N ASN A 196 18.63 -2.95 9.74
CA ASN A 196 17.42 -2.93 8.92
C ASN A 196 16.32 -2.06 9.55
N THR A 197 16.12 -2.17 10.86
CA THR A 197 15.16 -1.33 11.59
C THR A 197 15.56 0.15 11.54
N ALA A 198 16.83 0.47 11.69
CA ALA A 198 17.33 1.84 11.54
C ALA A 198 17.10 2.38 10.12
N GLY A 199 17.38 1.57 9.09
CA GLY A 199 17.13 1.91 7.69
C GLY A 199 15.64 2.14 7.41
N THR A 200 14.80 1.25 7.88
CA THR A 200 13.34 1.38 7.71
C THR A 200 12.80 2.64 8.39
N ARG A 201 13.25 2.93 9.61
CA ARG A 201 12.88 4.18 10.31
C ARG A 201 13.36 5.42 9.58
N ALA A 202 14.59 5.42 9.05
CA ALA A 202 15.12 6.52 8.27
C ALA A 202 14.30 6.77 6.99
N ILE A 203 13.91 5.71 6.27
CA ILE A 203 13.04 5.79 5.09
C ILE A 203 11.68 6.35 5.48
N THR A 204 11.07 5.84 6.55
CA THR A 204 9.75 6.29 7.02
C THR A 204 9.77 7.77 7.40
N ILE A 205 10.80 8.21 8.12
CA ILE A 205 11.00 9.62 8.47
C ILE A 205 11.18 10.47 7.20
N GLY A 206 11.97 10.01 6.23
CA GLY A 206 12.18 10.71 4.97
C GLY A 206 10.88 10.87 4.16
N ILE A 207 10.07 9.81 4.09
CA ILE A 207 8.74 9.85 3.45
C ILE A 207 7.83 10.83 4.21
N ALA A 208 7.77 10.75 5.53
CA ALA A 208 6.95 11.63 6.35
C ALA A 208 7.31 13.11 6.15
N LEU A 209 8.61 13.43 6.16
CA LEU A 209 9.10 14.79 5.88
C LEU A 209 8.72 15.26 4.47
N GLY A 210 8.81 14.38 3.47
CA GLY A 210 8.38 14.66 2.10
C GLY A 210 6.89 14.97 2.00
N VAL A 211 6.06 14.17 2.68
CA VAL A 211 4.61 14.38 2.75
C VAL A 211 4.29 15.70 3.45
N VAL A 212 4.92 15.99 4.59
CA VAL A 212 4.74 17.26 5.32
C VAL A 212 5.14 18.44 4.45
N ALA A 213 6.30 18.39 3.80
CA ALA A 213 6.77 19.46 2.93
C ALA A 213 5.81 19.71 1.76
N THR A 214 5.32 18.65 1.11
CA THR A 214 4.35 18.77 0.01
C THR A 214 3.02 19.32 0.50
N SER A 215 2.52 18.83 1.62
CA SER A 215 1.27 19.30 2.23
C SER A 215 1.35 20.77 2.60
N LEU A 216 2.46 21.21 3.20
CA LEU A 216 2.66 22.63 3.53
C LEU A 216 2.73 23.50 2.27
N ARG A 217 3.38 23.04 1.19
CA ARG A 217 3.41 23.79 -0.09
C ARG A 217 2.01 23.97 -0.68
N ILE A 218 1.16 22.95 -0.57
CA ILE A 218 -0.24 23.02 -1.02
C ILE A 218 -1.03 23.97 -0.11
N LEU A 219 -0.92 23.81 1.21
CA LEU A 219 -1.63 24.66 2.18
C LEU A 219 -1.23 26.14 2.10
N LEU A 220 0.05 26.43 1.87
CA LEU A 220 0.53 27.81 1.69
C LEU A 220 0.25 28.37 0.29
N GLY A 221 -0.37 27.57 -0.59
CA GLY A 221 -0.70 27.99 -1.95
C GLY A 221 0.52 28.21 -2.85
N VAL A 222 1.67 27.66 -2.48
CA VAL A 222 2.90 27.68 -3.31
C VAL A 222 2.74 26.72 -4.49
N ASP A 223 2.22 25.51 -4.22
CA ASP A 223 1.87 24.53 -5.25
C ASP A 223 0.36 24.61 -5.51
N ARG A 224 -0.02 24.88 -6.75
CA ARG A 224 -1.40 25.04 -7.20
C ARG A 224 -1.74 24.09 -8.35
N SER A 225 -0.98 23.02 -8.51
CA SER A 225 -1.13 22.04 -9.60
C SER A 225 -2.55 21.43 -9.64
N TYR A 226 -3.21 21.30 -8.49
CA TYR A 226 -4.58 20.79 -8.35
C TYR A 226 -5.68 21.75 -8.87
N LEU A 227 -5.36 23.02 -9.15
CA LEU A 227 -6.34 24.01 -9.65
C LEU A 227 -6.45 24.02 -11.18
N GLY A 228 -5.71 23.17 -11.88
CA GLY A 228 -5.66 23.13 -13.33
C GLY A 228 -4.80 24.25 -13.96
N GLN A 229 -4.32 24.01 -15.18
CA GLN A 229 -3.72 25.05 -16.00
C GLN A 229 -4.83 25.78 -16.76
N ASP A 230 -4.67 27.11 -16.95
CA ASP A 230 -5.52 27.90 -17.86
C ASP A 230 -5.29 27.50 -19.29
#